data_db1bf13f127d5e0a07b949352ad9705f
#
_entry.id   db1bf13f127d5e0a07b949352ad9705f
#
_cell.length_a   1.000
_cell.length_b   1.000
_cell.length_c   1.000
_cell.angle_alpha   90.00
_cell.angle_beta   90.00
_cell.angle_gamma   90.00
#
_symmetry.space_group_name_H-M   'P 1'
#
loop_
_entity.id
_entity.type
_entity.pdbx_description
1 polymer ?
#
loop_
_entity_poly.entity_id
_entity_poly.type
_entity_poly.pdbx_seq_one_letter_code
_entity_poly.pdbx_strand_id
1 'polypeptide(L)'
;NKVYEEYNINASEEENIDTLKNIHIIDAIDKVVMPGLINVHAHIPMSIFRETTEGCKLYDWLSKKIWPVEDKLTEEDVYYASMLSYIEMISTGTTCVNDHYFISNAIRKAAEDAKVRTVLTRVLMDSDGEDGLKQRAEEFEKLYETRDKENSLITYTVSPHSMYTCSDRALEKSRELAKKYNLPVHIHFLESIDEIEDIKNKHGIPAIDVLQKYFSDIHTILAHGVKISDSDLEVLKNMDVAIVHNPVSNMRLGCKIADTTKYLQNGVNVCLGTDGQGSGSNLDMFEAMRVACLIQGGIHENEERLNAKDVIKMATINGAKALQKEDEIGSIEEGKVADIILVDISEKLDNITMVPNLNKLANLVYNTSGRNVDTTIV
;
A
#
# COMPACT_ATOMS: atom_id res chain seq x y z
N ASN A 1 12.77 4.66 -28.80
CA ASN A 1 13.75 4.83 -29.90
C ASN A 1 14.95 3.89 -29.78
N LYS A 2 15.57 3.68 -28.61
CA LYS A 2 16.71 2.73 -28.45
C LYS A 2 16.30 1.29 -28.80
N VAL A 3 15.12 0.84 -28.41
CA VAL A 3 14.63 -0.51 -28.74
C VAL A 3 14.46 -0.70 -30.25
N TYR A 4 13.98 0.32 -30.97
CA TYR A 4 13.86 0.28 -32.41
C TYR A 4 15.23 0.23 -33.12
N GLU A 5 16.25 0.89 -32.56
CA GLU A 5 17.61 0.87 -33.09
C GLU A 5 18.32 -0.46 -32.79
N GLU A 6 18.17 -1.01 -31.57
CA GLU A 6 18.82 -2.25 -31.12
C GLU A 6 18.27 -3.49 -31.82
N TYR A 7 16.97 -3.53 -32.11
CA TYR A 7 16.32 -4.67 -32.80
C TYR A 7 16.05 -4.37 -34.27
N ASN A 8 16.53 -3.24 -34.80
CA ASN A 8 16.39 -2.84 -36.22
C ASN A 8 14.92 -2.92 -36.70
N ILE A 9 13.96 -2.52 -35.82
CA ILE A 9 12.53 -2.63 -36.11
C ILE A 9 12.13 -1.47 -37.05
N ASN A 10 12.34 -1.64 -38.35
CA ASN A 10 11.76 -0.79 -39.37
C ASN A 10 10.52 -1.49 -39.94
N ALA A 11 9.40 -0.83 -39.89
CA ALA A 11 8.07 -1.37 -40.27
C ALA A 11 7.94 -1.74 -41.77
N SER A 12 8.99 -1.67 -42.58
CA SER A 12 8.97 -1.87 -44.02
C SER A 12 9.78 -3.06 -44.56
N GLU A 13 10.42 -3.88 -43.72
CA GLU A 13 11.27 -4.97 -44.21
C GLU A 13 10.83 -6.35 -43.74
N GLU A 14 10.50 -7.24 -44.67
CA GLU A 14 10.07 -8.62 -44.43
C GLU A 14 11.13 -9.50 -43.73
N GLU A 15 12.40 -9.10 -43.72
CA GLU A 15 13.51 -9.83 -43.09
C GLU A 15 13.50 -9.81 -41.55
N ASN A 16 12.70 -8.94 -40.88
CA ASN A 16 12.62 -8.82 -39.43
C ASN A 16 11.52 -9.66 -38.76
N ILE A 17 10.71 -10.38 -39.56
CA ILE A 17 9.54 -11.12 -39.03
C ILE A 17 9.93 -12.23 -38.04
N ASP A 18 11.08 -12.89 -38.23
CA ASP A 18 11.51 -13.97 -37.34
C ASP A 18 12.05 -13.43 -35.98
N THR A 19 12.66 -12.26 -35.97
CA THR A 19 13.09 -11.59 -34.75
C THR A 19 11.88 -11.05 -33.97
N LEU A 20 10.85 -10.59 -34.70
CA LEU A 20 9.61 -10.06 -34.10
C LEU A 20 8.67 -11.14 -33.57
N LYS A 21 8.80 -12.40 -33.94
CA LYS A 21 7.94 -13.51 -33.48
C LYS A 21 7.97 -13.71 -31.96
N ASN A 22 9.03 -13.28 -31.30
CA ASN A 22 9.18 -13.38 -29.84
C ASN A 22 8.97 -12.03 -29.11
N ILE A 23 8.61 -10.97 -29.83
CA ILE A 23 8.38 -9.63 -29.27
C ILE A 23 6.88 -9.38 -29.22
N HIS A 24 6.35 -9.14 -28.01
CA HIS A 24 4.98 -8.68 -27.84
C HIS A 24 4.95 -7.14 -27.89
N ILE A 25 4.32 -6.59 -28.94
CA ILE A 25 4.19 -5.15 -29.12
C ILE A 25 2.86 -4.70 -28.55
N ILE A 26 2.91 -3.75 -27.59
CA ILE A 26 1.72 -3.13 -27.01
C ILE A 26 1.58 -1.72 -27.58
N ASP A 27 0.43 -1.43 -28.21
CA ASP A 27 0.13 -0.11 -28.73
C ASP A 27 -0.21 0.86 -27.58
N ALA A 28 0.56 1.92 -27.47
CA ALA A 28 0.40 2.96 -26.44
C ALA A 28 -0.09 4.31 -27.02
N ILE A 29 -0.67 4.29 -28.24
CA ILE A 29 -1.29 5.52 -28.80
C ILE A 29 -2.41 5.98 -27.89
N ASP A 30 -2.44 7.27 -27.60
CA ASP A 30 -3.40 7.92 -26.68
C ASP A 30 -3.39 7.39 -25.24
N LYS A 31 -2.31 6.74 -24.82
CA LYS A 31 -2.13 6.23 -23.47
C LYS A 31 -0.97 6.93 -22.75
N VAL A 32 -1.06 6.98 -21.43
CA VAL A 32 0.07 7.33 -20.56
C VAL A 32 0.72 6.03 -20.10
N VAL A 33 2.01 5.88 -20.36
CA VAL A 33 2.84 4.83 -19.79
C VAL A 33 3.46 5.35 -18.49
N MET A 34 3.19 4.70 -17.38
CA MET A 34 3.68 5.12 -16.07
C MET A 34 4.08 3.91 -15.21
N PRO A 35 4.85 4.13 -14.14
CA PRO A 35 5.11 3.06 -13.18
C PRO A 35 3.82 2.46 -12.65
N GLY A 36 3.81 1.15 -12.38
CA GLY A 36 2.73 0.49 -11.68
C GLY A 36 2.47 1.13 -10.31
N LEU A 37 1.22 1.16 -9.89
CA LEU A 37 0.82 1.76 -8.63
C LEU A 37 1.18 0.82 -7.47
N ILE A 38 1.65 1.41 -6.36
CA ILE A 38 2.11 0.70 -5.17
C ILE A 38 1.16 1.02 -4.01
N ASN A 39 0.41 0.02 -3.57
CA ASN A 39 -0.49 0.10 -2.43
C ASN A 39 0.26 -0.36 -1.17
N VAL A 40 0.71 0.59 -0.34
CA VAL A 40 1.62 0.30 0.77
C VAL A 40 0.90 -0.18 2.04
N HIS A 41 -0.42 -0.14 2.07
CA HIS A 41 -1.22 -0.70 3.17
C HIS A 41 -2.57 -1.18 2.67
N ALA A 42 -2.79 -2.48 2.79
CA ALA A 42 -4.05 -3.13 2.51
C ALA A 42 -4.28 -4.32 3.44
N HIS A 43 -5.53 -4.75 3.52
CA HIS A 43 -5.95 -6.02 4.12
C HIS A 43 -6.55 -6.86 3.00
N ILE A 44 -5.69 -7.59 2.28
CA ILE A 44 -6.05 -8.21 1.00
C ILE A 44 -7.34 -9.06 1.05
N PRO A 45 -7.59 -9.92 2.06
CA PRO A 45 -8.80 -10.73 2.07
C PRO A 45 -10.09 -9.99 2.44
N MET A 46 -10.02 -8.68 2.78
CA MET A 46 -11.19 -7.95 3.27
C MET A 46 -12.23 -7.61 2.19
N SER A 47 -12.12 -8.15 0.98
CA SER A 47 -13.20 -8.14 -0.01
C SER A 47 -14.50 -8.79 0.52
N ILE A 48 -14.39 -9.73 1.46
CA ILE A 48 -15.51 -10.34 2.19
C ILE A 48 -16.32 -9.31 3.00
N PHE A 49 -15.66 -8.25 3.46
CA PHE A 49 -16.22 -7.23 4.35
C PHE A 49 -16.64 -5.94 3.65
N ARG A 50 -16.66 -5.94 2.33
CA ARG A 50 -17.06 -4.74 1.57
C ARG A 50 -18.42 -4.22 2.07
N GLU A 51 -18.53 -2.88 2.22
CA GLU A 51 -19.71 -2.15 2.68
C GLU A 51 -20.16 -2.44 4.14
N THR A 52 -19.30 -3.02 4.98
CA THR A 52 -19.67 -3.30 6.38
C THR A 52 -19.52 -2.13 7.33
N THR A 53 -18.83 -1.04 6.95
CA THR A 53 -18.53 0.11 7.82
C THR A 53 -19.67 1.09 7.99
N GLU A 54 -20.72 1.02 7.18
CA GLU A 54 -21.78 2.05 7.19
C GLU A 54 -22.31 2.35 8.59
N GLY A 55 -22.21 3.62 9.01
CA GLY A 55 -22.66 4.11 10.30
C GLY A 55 -21.87 3.64 11.53
N CYS A 56 -20.67 3.08 11.35
CA CYS A 56 -19.83 2.56 12.43
C CYS A 56 -18.62 3.45 12.72
N LYS A 57 -18.25 3.56 13.99
CA LYS A 57 -16.92 4.00 14.39
C LYS A 57 -15.94 2.82 14.33
N LEU A 58 -14.64 3.10 14.21
CA LEU A 58 -13.58 2.10 14.05
C LEU A 58 -13.72 0.92 15.03
N TYR A 59 -13.74 1.17 16.33
CA TYR A 59 -13.78 0.09 17.32
C TYR A 59 -15.08 -0.73 17.28
N ASP A 60 -16.22 -0.07 17.09
CA ASP A 60 -17.51 -0.76 16.96
C ASP A 60 -17.58 -1.61 15.70
N TRP A 61 -16.99 -1.14 14.61
CA TRP A 61 -16.88 -1.87 13.36
C TRP A 61 -16.02 -3.11 13.54
N LEU A 62 -14.80 -2.96 14.07
CA LEU A 62 -13.90 -4.08 14.33
C LEU A 62 -14.53 -5.12 15.26
N SER A 63 -14.98 -4.71 16.44
CA SER A 63 -15.43 -5.63 17.49
C SER A 63 -16.77 -6.31 17.20
N LYS A 64 -17.67 -5.65 16.48
CA LYS A 64 -19.05 -6.15 16.28
C LYS A 64 -19.25 -6.79 14.90
N LYS A 65 -18.48 -6.37 13.87
CA LYS A 65 -18.70 -6.81 12.49
C LYS A 65 -17.53 -7.60 11.91
N ILE A 66 -16.27 -7.25 12.23
CA ILE A 66 -15.10 -7.84 11.62
C ILE A 66 -14.62 -9.07 12.39
N TRP A 67 -14.10 -8.88 13.60
CA TRP A 67 -13.50 -9.98 14.38
C TRP A 67 -14.38 -11.21 14.54
N PRO A 68 -15.72 -11.11 14.84
CA PRO A 68 -16.58 -12.29 14.96
C PRO A 68 -16.73 -13.10 13.66
N VAL A 69 -16.43 -12.50 12.51
CA VAL A 69 -16.42 -13.20 11.21
C VAL A 69 -15.03 -13.71 10.89
N GLU A 70 -13.99 -12.90 11.10
CA GLU A 70 -12.59 -13.27 10.88
C GLU A 70 -12.21 -14.54 11.63
N ASP A 71 -12.67 -14.71 12.88
CA ASP A 71 -12.45 -15.90 13.70
C ASP A 71 -13.00 -17.22 13.08
N LYS A 72 -13.83 -17.10 12.05
CA LYS A 72 -14.46 -18.25 11.37
C LYS A 72 -13.94 -18.47 9.95
N LEU A 73 -13.11 -17.57 9.44
CA LEU A 73 -12.58 -17.69 8.08
C LEU A 73 -11.65 -18.91 7.97
N THR A 74 -11.84 -19.63 6.88
CA THR A 74 -10.95 -20.73 6.49
C THR A 74 -9.86 -20.24 5.53
N GLU A 75 -8.82 -21.05 5.31
CA GLU A 75 -7.81 -20.78 4.28
C GLU A 75 -8.44 -20.67 2.88
N GLU A 76 -9.50 -21.43 2.60
CA GLU A 76 -10.22 -21.38 1.33
C GLU A 76 -10.95 -20.04 1.15
N ASP A 77 -11.65 -19.56 2.18
CA ASP A 77 -12.31 -18.25 2.15
C ASP A 77 -11.31 -17.14 1.90
N VAL A 78 -10.17 -17.17 2.61
CA VAL A 78 -9.11 -16.15 2.48
C VAL A 78 -8.44 -16.23 1.10
N TYR A 79 -8.22 -17.41 0.55
CA TYR A 79 -7.68 -17.56 -0.80
C TYR A 79 -8.57 -16.91 -1.85
N TYR A 80 -9.86 -17.23 -1.88
CA TYR A 80 -10.78 -16.67 -2.89
C TYR A 80 -11.02 -15.18 -2.69
N ALA A 81 -11.11 -14.72 -1.46
CA ALA A 81 -11.20 -13.29 -1.16
C ALA A 81 -9.96 -12.53 -1.64
N SER A 82 -8.76 -13.10 -1.43
CA SER A 82 -7.51 -12.54 -1.91
C SER A 82 -7.44 -12.50 -3.43
N MET A 83 -7.88 -13.57 -4.12
CA MET A 83 -7.94 -13.60 -5.58
C MET A 83 -8.84 -12.48 -6.13
N LEU A 84 -10.01 -12.26 -5.50
CA LEU A 84 -10.90 -11.18 -5.90
C LEU A 84 -10.23 -9.80 -5.73
N SER A 85 -9.49 -9.60 -4.64
CA SER A 85 -8.73 -8.36 -4.40
C SER A 85 -7.59 -8.18 -5.40
N TYR A 86 -6.86 -9.23 -5.75
CA TYR A 86 -5.81 -9.15 -6.78
C TYR A 86 -6.38 -8.83 -8.16
N ILE A 87 -7.53 -9.41 -8.53
CA ILE A 87 -8.23 -9.07 -9.78
C ILE A 87 -8.56 -7.57 -9.80
N GLU A 88 -9.10 -7.03 -8.72
CA GLU A 88 -9.41 -5.60 -8.60
C GLU A 88 -8.13 -4.76 -8.72
N MET A 89 -7.07 -5.09 -7.98
CA MET A 89 -5.79 -4.37 -8.00
C MET A 89 -5.16 -4.36 -9.41
N ILE A 90 -5.05 -5.51 -10.07
CA ILE A 90 -4.48 -5.61 -11.41
C ILE A 90 -5.31 -4.81 -12.41
N SER A 91 -6.63 -4.92 -12.34
CA SER A 91 -7.54 -4.21 -13.26
C SER A 91 -7.54 -2.70 -13.05
N THR A 92 -7.05 -2.20 -11.91
CA THR A 92 -6.93 -0.78 -11.57
C THR A 92 -5.49 -0.29 -11.52
N GLY A 93 -4.51 -1.09 -12.00
CA GLY A 93 -3.13 -0.68 -12.21
C GLY A 93 -2.21 -0.81 -10.99
N THR A 94 -2.62 -1.47 -9.92
CA THR A 94 -1.75 -1.79 -8.79
C THR A 94 -0.88 -2.99 -9.13
N THR A 95 0.45 -2.82 -9.12
CA THR A 95 1.43 -3.88 -9.40
C THR A 95 2.10 -4.41 -8.14
N CYS A 96 2.10 -3.63 -7.05
CA CYS A 96 2.69 -4.02 -5.78
C CYS A 96 1.77 -3.66 -4.62
N VAL A 97 1.60 -4.58 -3.66
CA VAL A 97 0.79 -4.37 -2.46
C VAL A 97 1.50 -4.86 -1.21
N ASN A 98 1.36 -4.12 -0.10
CA ASN A 98 1.81 -4.52 1.23
C ASN A 98 0.61 -4.90 2.07
N ASP A 99 0.52 -6.19 2.40
CA ASP A 99 -0.58 -6.76 3.17
C ASP A 99 -0.40 -6.59 4.68
N HIS A 100 -1.50 -6.61 5.41
CA HIS A 100 -1.51 -6.62 6.87
C HIS A 100 -2.63 -7.53 7.38
N TYR A 101 -2.41 -8.87 7.31
CA TYR A 101 -3.46 -9.83 7.64
C TYR A 101 -2.95 -11.07 8.37
N PHE A 102 -3.84 -12.05 8.63
CA PHE A 102 -3.62 -13.15 9.57
C PHE A 102 -3.33 -14.49 8.89
N ILE A 103 -4.12 -14.92 7.90
CA ILE A 103 -4.03 -16.25 7.27
C ILE A 103 -3.10 -16.22 6.05
N SER A 104 -1.82 -16.00 6.32
CA SER A 104 -0.83 -15.57 5.33
C SER A 104 -0.45 -16.64 4.29
N ASN A 105 -0.60 -17.92 4.60
CA ASN A 105 -0.33 -18.99 3.61
C ASN A 105 -1.34 -18.99 2.46
N ALA A 106 -2.61 -18.74 2.76
CA ALA A 106 -3.65 -18.61 1.74
C ALA A 106 -3.43 -17.37 0.86
N ILE A 107 -3.03 -16.25 1.48
CA ILE A 107 -2.71 -15.01 0.76
C ILE A 107 -1.47 -15.22 -0.13
N ARG A 108 -0.42 -15.88 0.39
CA ARG A 108 0.77 -16.22 -0.39
C ARG A 108 0.41 -17.03 -1.64
N LYS A 109 -0.38 -18.10 -1.45
CA LYS A 109 -0.83 -18.91 -2.58
C LYS A 109 -1.62 -18.10 -3.61
N ALA A 110 -2.51 -17.25 -3.17
CA ALA A 110 -3.27 -16.37 -4.07
C ALA A 110 -2.36 -15.38 -4.82
N ALA A 111 -1.35 -14.81 -4.16
CA ALA A 111 -0.37 -13.91 -4.77
C ALA A 111 0.48 -14.62 -5.85
N GLU A 112 0.93 -15.84 -5.56
CA GLU A 112 1.68 -16.69 -6.50
C GLU A 112 0.83 -17.04 -7.74
N ASP A 113 -0.43 -17.42 -7.52
CA ASP A 113 -1.35 -17.76 -8.63
C ASP A 113 -1.74 -16.52 -9.45
N ALA A 114 -1.94 -15.36 -8.81
CA ALA A 114 -2.25 -14.10 -9.47
C ALA A 114 -1.03 -13.40 -10.09
N LYS A 115 0.19 -13.79 -9.72
CA LYS A 115 1.47 -13.20 -10.13
C LYS A 115 1.55 -11.69 -9.84
N VAL A 116 1.09 -11.27 -8.66
CA VAL A 116 1.14 -9.88 -8.19
C VAL A 116 2.27 -9.74 -7.19
N ARG A 117 3.06 -8.67 -7.30
CA ARG A 117 4.08 -8.36 -6.32
C ARG A 117 3.44 -8.05 -4.98
N THR A 118 3.74 -8.88 -3.98
CA THR A 118 3.11 -8.80 -2.66
C THR A 118 4.14 -8.83 -1.55
N VAL A 119 4.02 -7.89 -0.62
CA VAL A 119 4.74 -7.92 0.64
C VAL A 119 3.82 -8.57 1.67
N LEU A 120 4.23 -9.70 2.20
CA LEU A 120 3.43 -10.53 3.11
C LEU A 120 3.87 -10.35 4.56
N THR A 121 2.95 -10.59 5.46
CA THR A 121 3.22 -10.71 6.89
C THR A 121 2.34 -11.80 7.50
N ARG A 122 2.61 -12.15 8.74
CA ARG A 122 1.69 -12.75 9.69
C ARG A 122 1.53 -11.77 10.84
N VAL A 123 0.40 -11.10 10.93
CA VAL A 123 0.17 -10.07 11.95
C VAL A 123 0.35 -10.65 13.35
N LEU A 124 1.13 -9.94 14.18
CA LEU A 124 1.44 -10.29 15.56
C LEU A 124 0.58 -9.45 16.51
N MET A 125 -0.02 -10.10 17.48
CA MET A 125 -0.76 -9.50 18.59
C MET A 125 -0.86 -10.52 19.72
N ASP A 126 -1.20 -10.07 20.92
CA ASP A 126 -1.29 -10.92 22.11
C ASP A 126 -2.55 -10.66 22.95
N SER A 127 -3.66 -10.28 22.29
CA SER A 127 -4.97 -10.12 22.92
C SER A 127 -5.49 -11.42 23.58
N ASP A 128 -5.05 -12.55 23.10
CA ASP A 128 -5.33 -13.91 23.61
C ASP A 128 -4.19 -14.50 24.45
N GLY A 129 -3.22 -13.67 24.85
CA GLY A 129 -2.14 -14.02 25.76
C GLY A 129 -0.85 -14.48 25.09
N GLU A 130 0.06 -15.03 25.91
CA GLU A 130 1.42 -15.38 25.50
C GLU A 130 1.47 -16.53 24.51
N ASP A 131 0.62 -17.54 24.70
CA ASP A 131 0.58 -18.72 23.82
C ASP A 131 0.14 -18.32 22.40
N GLY A 132 -0.85 -17.42 22.28
CA GLY A 132 -1.27 -16.89 21.00
C GLY A 132 -0.18 -16.09 20.29
N LEU A 133 0.56 -15.25 21.00
CA LEU A 133 1.71 -14.55 20.44
C LEU A 133 2.79 -15.52 19.96
N LYS A 134 3.11 -16.53 20.77
CA LYS A 134 4.11 -17.54 20.41
C LYS A 134 3.72 -18.28 19.14
N GLN A 135 2.47 -18.71 19.06
CA GLN A 135 1.94 -19.39 17.86
C GLN A 135 2.09 -18.49 16.63
N ARG A 136 1.68 -17.22 16.70
CA ARG A 136 1.76 -16.26 15.57
C ARG A 136 3.20 -16.00 15.15
N ALA A 137 4.12 -15.93 16.11
CA ALA A 137 5.54 -15.77 15.82
C ALA A 137 6.11 -17.01 15.10
N GLU A 138 5.77 -18.22 15.55
CA GLU A 138 6.16 -19.49 14.90
C GLU A 138 5.56 -19.59 13.48
N GLU A 139 4.30 -19.18 13.29
CA GLU A 139 3.66 -19.13 11.99
C GLU A 139 4.36 -18.14 11.04
N PHE A 140 4.77 -16.95 11.53
CA PHE A 140 5.55 -15.99 10.75
C PHE A 140 6.93 -16.56 10.37
N GLU A 141 7.64 -17.15 11.33
CA GLU A 141 8.95 -17.77 11.08
C GLU A 141 8.84 -18.87 10.02
N LYS A 142 7.84 -19.76 10.14
CA LYS A 142 7.57 -20.79 9.16
C LYS A 142 7.24 -20.19 7.78
N LEU A 143 6.39 -19.16 7.72
CA LEU A 143 6.04 -18.46 6.48
C LEU A 143 7.30 -17.94 5.78
N TYR A 144 8.19 -17.31 6.52
CA TYR A 144 9.43 -16.73 6.00
C TYR A 144 10.47 -17.79 5.62
N GLU A 145 10.66 -18.80 6.46
CA GLU A 145 11.66 -19.86 6.25
C GLU A 145 11.31 -20.79 5.08
N THR A 146 10.01 -20.99 4.82
CA THR A 146 9.51 -21.81 3.70
C THR A 146 9.28 -21.02 2.40
N ARG A 147 9.73 -19.75 2.34
CA ARG A 147 9.58 -18.95 1.14
C ARG A 147 10.38 -19.52 -0.03
N ASP A 148 9.86 -19.38 -1.22
CA ASP A 148 10.62 -19.59 -2.44
C ASP A 148 11.56 -18.37 -2.63
N LYS A 149 12.87 -18.60 -2.55
CA LYS A 149 13.88 -17.55 -2.69
C LYS A 149 14.08 -17.08 -4.12
N GLU A 150 13.66 -17.88 -5.09
CA GLU A 150 13.71 -17.54 -6.52
C GLU A 150 12.49 -16.72 -6.97
N ASN A 151 11.43 -16.73 -6.17
CA ASN A 151 10.24 -15.91 -6.44
C ASN A 151 10.44 -14.46 -5.95
N SER A 152 10.87 -13.59 -6.86
CA SER A 152 11.10 -12.17 -6.58
C SER A 152 9.82 -11.35 -6.35
N LEU A 153 8.64 -11.91 -6.66
CA LEU A 153 7.36 -11.21 -6.45
C LEU A 153 6.93 -11.19 -4.98
N ILE A 154 7.39 -12.13 -4.16
CA ILE A 154 6.96 -12.23 -2.76
C ILE A 154 8.07 -11.81 -1.82
N THR A 155 7.80 -10.77 -1.04
CA THR A 155 8.69 -10.28 0.04
C THR A 155 7.92 -10.17 1.36
N TYR A 156 8.57 -9.71 2.44
CA TYR A 156 8.00 -9.84 3.78
C TYR A 156 8.25 -8.59 4.63
N THR A 157 7.31 -8.30 5.52
CA THR A 157 7.44 -7.37 6.65
C THR A 157 7.10 -8.07 7.95
N VAL A 158 7.59 -7.58 9.08
CA VAL A 158 7.12 -7.98 10.40
C VAL A 158 6.05 -6.99 10.85
N SER A 159 4.86 -7.48 11.19
CA SER A 159 3.74 -6.59 11.45
C SER A 159 3.09 -6.84 12.80
N PRO A 160 3.51 -6.12 13.87
CA PRO A 160 2.65 -5.96 15.03
C PRO A 160 1.38 -5.22 14.59
N HIS A 161 0.20 -5.66 15.06
CA HIS A 161 -1.06 -5.07 14.60
C HIS A 161 -1.11 -3.55 14.87
N SER A 162 -0.97 -3.17 16.11
CA SER A 162 -0.92 -1.77 16.55
C SER A 162 -0.36 -1.70 17.97
N MET A 163 -0.01 -0.51 18.45
CA MET A 163 0.46 -0.35 19.84
C MET A 163 -0.68 -0.52 20.85
N TYR A 164 -1.93 -0.22 20.49
CA TYR A 164 -3.06 -0.40 21.43
C TYR A 164 -3.51 -1.87 21.54
N THR A 165 -3.26 -2.72 20.54
CA THR A 165 -3.58 -4.17 20.58
C THR A 165 -2.40 -5.02 21.06
N CYS A 166 -1.17 -4.56 20.88
CA CYS A 166 0.04 -5.28 21.28
C CYS A 166 0.54 -4.85 22.66
N SER A 167 0.95 -5.80 23.50
CA SER A 167 1.71 -5.49 24.71
C SER A 167 3.18 -5.20 24.41
N ASP A 168 3.93 -4.74 25.43
CA ASP A 168 5.38 -4.56 25.35
C ASP A 168 6.09 -5.85 24.88
N ARG A 169 5.59 -7.02 25.29
CA ARG A 169 6.11 -8.32 24.86
C ARG A 169 5.90 -8.58 23.38
N ALA A 170 4.71 -8.25 22.85
CA ALA A 170 4.44 -8.42 21.43
C ALA A 170 5.27 -7.47 20.56
N LEU A 171 5.48 -6.23 21.02
CA LEU A 171 6.34 -5.26 20.33
C LEU A 171 7.80 -5.69 20.36
N GLU A 172 8.32 -6.18 21.51
CA GLU A 172 9.66 -6.71 21.59
C GLU A 172 9.86 -7.95 20.71
N LYS A 173 8.88 -8.87 20.70
CA LYS A 173 8.93 -10.03 19.80
C LYS A 173 8.96 -9.63 18.33
N SER A 174 8.20 -8.61 17.96
CA SER A 174 8.23 -8.05 16.60
C SER A 174 9.59 -7.45 16.27
N ARG A 175 10.20 -6.71 17.21
CA ARG A 175 11.55 -6.20 17.09
C ARG A 175 12.59 -7.30 16.89
N GLU A 176 12.52 -8.36 17.71
CA GLU A 176 13.41 -9.53 17.60
C GLU A 176 13.35 -10.17 16.21
N LEU A 177 12.14 -10.40 15.69
CA LEU A 177 11.93 -11.00 14.37
C LEU A 177 12.41 -10.08 13.24
N ALA A 178 12.12 -8.78 13.32
CA ALA A 178 12.58 -7.80 12.34
C ALA A 178 14.11 -7.77 12.26
N LYS A 179 14.79 -7.78 13.40
CA LYS A 179 16.26 -7.83 13.46
C LYS A 179 16.83 -9.19 13.02
N LYS A 180 16.21 -10.30 13.43
CA LYS A 180 16.64 -11.66 13.05
C LYS A 180 16.66 -11.84 11.54
N TYR A 181 15.66 -11.34 10.86
CA TYR A 181 15.48 -11.54 9.42
C TYR A 181 15.85 -10.32 8.57
N ASN A 182 16.29 -9.22 9.21
CA ASN A 182 16.57 -7.93 8.56
C ASN A 182 15.39 -7.45 7.70
N LEU A 183 14.23 -7.34 8.33
CA LEU A 183 12.97 -6.95 7.68
C LEU A 183 12.45 -5.63 8.26
N PRO A 184 11.75 -4.82 7.46
CA PRO A 184 11.04 -3.65 7.96
C PRO A 184 9.86 -4.05 8.85
N VAL A 185 9.43 -3.12 9.69
CA VAL A 185 8.22 -3.24 10.49
C VAL A 185 7.07 -2.49 9.83
N HIS A 186 5.86 -3.06 9.85
CA HIS A 186 4.64 -2.43 9.36
C HIS A 186 3.57 -2.47 10.44
N ILE A 187 3.02 -1.32 10.83
CA ILE A 187 2.14 -1.19 12.01
C ILE A 187 1.09 -0.09 11.79
N HIS A 188 -0.14 -0.29 12.29
CA HIS A 188 -1.12 0.79 12.42
C HIS A 188 -0.65 1.79 13.47
N PHE A 189 -0.70 3.08 13.16
CA PHE A 189 -0.13 4.13 14.01
C PHE A 189 -0.99 5.38 14.02
N LEU A 190 -1.49 5.74 15.20
CA LEU A 190 -2.21 6.99 15.47
C LEU A 190 -3.35 7.25 14.48
N GLU A 191 -4.18 6.25 14.24
CA GLU A 191 -5.32 6.35 13.34
C GLU A 191 -6.47 7.13 13.95
N SER A 192 -6.86 6.80 15.19
CA SER A 192 -8.01 7.41 15.89
C SER A 192 -7.60 8.22 17.12
N ILE A 193 -8.51 9.03 17.61
CA ILE A 193 -8.25 9.81 18.84
C ILE A 193 -8.21 8.90 20.07
N ASP A 194 -9.01 7.84 20.08
CA ASP A 194 -9.10 6.92 21.21
C ASP A 194 -7.79 6.14 21.39
N GLU A 195 -7.10 5.85 20.28
CA GLU A 195 -5.81 5.15 20.26
C GLU A 195 -4.74 5.85 21.12
N ILE A 196 -4.73 7.19 21.15
CA ILE A 196 -3.74 7.95 21.94
C ILE A 196 -3.84 7.60 23.43
N GLU A 197 -5.07 7.56 23.95
CA GLU A 197 -5.33 7.24 25.35
C GLU A 197 -5.10 5.76 25.63
N ASP A 198 -5.56 4.89 24.76
CA ASP A 198 -5.38 3.44 24.88
C ASP A 198 -3.90 3.03 24.91
N ILE A 199 -3.07 3.60 24.05
CA ILE A 199 -1.61 3.36 24.05
C ILE A 199 -0.99 3.85 25.36
N LYS A 200 -1.33 5.08 25.79
CA LYS A 200 -0.80 5.65 27.02
C LYS A 200 -1.21 4.83 28.25
N ASN A 201 -2.45 4.35 28.30
CA ASN A 201 -2.93 3.49 29.38
C ASN A 201 -2.22 2.12 29.39
N LYS A 202 -1.97 1.55 28.21
CA LYS A 202 -1.32 0.24 28.07
C LYS A 202 0.17 0.26 28.37
N HIS A 203 0.91 1.25 27.85
CA HIS A 203 2.37 1.31 27.91
C HIS A 203 2.92 2.32 28.93
N GLY A 204 2.07 3.18 29.51
CA GLY A 204 2.47 4.22 30.45
C GLY A 204 3.18 5.43 29.84
N ILE A 205 3.40 5.44 28.52
CA ILE A 205 4.10 6.49 27.75
C ILE A 205 3.36 6.80 26.45
N PRO A 206 3.58 7.99 25.84
CA PRO A 206 2.99 8.34 24.55
C PRO A 206 3.39 7.39 23.41
N ALA A 207 2.56 7.33 22.35
CA ALA A 207 2.78 6.47 21.19
C ALA A 207 4.14 6.69 20.53
N ILE A 208 4.60 7.94 20.42
CA ILE A 208 5.89 8.27 19.83
C ILE A 208 7.06 7.70 20.64
N ASP A 209 6.98 7.71 21.98
CA ASP A 209 7.99 7.14 22.85
C ASP A 209 8.00 5.60 22.78
N VAL A 210 6.82 4.97 22.62
CA VAL A 210 6.70 3.53 22.36
C VAL A 210 7.37 3.18 21.03
N LEU A 211 7.12 3.96 19.98
CA LEU A 211 7.74 3.79 18.67
C LEU A 211 9.27 3.86 18.77
N GLN A 212 9.78 4.90 19.42
CA GLN A 212 11.23 5.05 19.61
C GLN A 212 11.85 3.91 20.43
N LYS A 213 11.18 3.48 21.49
CA LYS A 213 11.64 2.40 22.36
C LYS A 213 11.89 1.10 21.61
N TYR A 214 10.97 0.74 20.71
CA TYR A 214 11.02 -0.56 20.03
C TYR A 214 11.61 -0.50 18.62
N PHE A 215 11.42 0.59 17.87
CA PHE A 215 11.68 0.62 16.44
C PHE A 215 12.57 1.77 15.95
N SER A 216 13.29 2.48 16.84
CA SER A 216 14.15 3.62 16.47
C SER A 216 15.29 3.27 15.52
N ASP A 217 15.70 2.00 15.44
CA ASP A 217 16.79 1.49 14.62
C ASP A 217 16.32 0.45 13.57
N ILE A 218 15.03 0.49 13.23
CA ILE A 218 14.41 -0.39 12.25
C ILE A 218 13.54 0.45 11.30
N HIS A 219 13.71 0.26 9.99
CA HIS A 219 12.81 0.89 9.02
C HIS A 219 11.36 0.53 9.34
N THR A 220 10.50 1.53 9.53
CA THR A 220 9.13 1.30 10.00
C THR A 220 8.10 1.99 9.11
N ILE A 221 7.13 1.21 8.64
CA ILE A 221 6.00 1.65 7.83
C ILE A 221 4.82 1.88 8.76
N LEU A 222 4.42 3.15 8.89
CA LEU A 222 3.37 3.63 9.80
C LEU A 222 2.08 3.85 9.02
N ALA A 223 1.12 2.93 9.12
CA ALA A 223 -0.18 3.08 8.48
C ALA A 223 -1.03 4.14 9.21
N HIS A 224 -1.73 4.97 8.45
CA HIS A 224 -2.62 6.06 8.84
C HIS A 224 -1.94 7.37 9.25
N GLY A 225 -1.32 7.44 10.44
CA GLY A 225 -0.66 8.66 10.92
C GLY A 225 -1.57 9.88 11.06
N VAL A 226 -2.87 9.69 11.36
CA VAL A 226 -3.87 10.77 11.36
C VAL A 226 -3.70 11.73 12.53
N LYS A 227 -3.21 11.23 13.66
CA LYS A 227 -3.11 11.99 14.93
C LYS A 227 -1.69 12.37 15.31
N ILE A 228 -0.77 12.37 14.36
CA ILE A 228 0.60 12.84 14.57
C ILE A 228 0.58 14.33 14.94
N SER A 229 1.07 14.66 16.13
CA SER A 229 1.25 16.04 16.59
C SER A 229 2.53 16.68 16.02
N ASP A 230 2.67 18.00 16.22
CA ASP A 230 3.89 18.70 15.80
C ASP A 230 5.15 18.18 16.52
N SER A 231 5.01 17.84 17.80
CA SER A 231 6.10 17.26 18.57
C SER A 231 6.45 15.84 18.13
N ASP A 232 5.46 15.04 17.73
CA ASP A 232 5.69 13.70 17.19
C ASP A 232 6.41 13.79 15.84
N LEU A 233 6.01 14.74 14.99
CA LEU A 233 6.62 14.95 13.70
C LEU A 233 8.11 15.35 13.81
N GLU A 234 8.48 16.16 14.83
CA GLU A 234 9.86 16.50 15.10
C GLU A 234 10.73 15.26 15.44
N VAL A 235 10.13 14.25 16.02
CA VAL A 235 10.80 12.96 16.28
C VAL A 235 10.86 12.14 14.99
N LEU A 236 9.72 11.96 14.31
CA LEU A 236 9.61 11.10 13.13
C LEU A 236 10.54 11.50 11.99
N LYS A 237 10.78 12.81 11.77
CA LYS A 237 11.71 13.28 10.72
C LYS A 237 13.16 12.83 10.91
N ASN A 238 13.52 12.41 12.13
CA ASN A 238 14.84 11.90 12.47
C ASN A 238 14.90 10.36 12.59
N MET A 239 13.80 9.68 12.29
CA MET A 239 13.69 8.23 12.26
C MET A 239 13.60 7.72 10.81
N ASP A 240 14.00 6.49 10.59
CA ASP A 240 13.78 5.81 9.29
C ASP A 240 12.35 5.27 9.23
N VAL A 241 11.42 6.16 8.83
CA VAL A 241 9.99 5.85 8.77
C VAL A 241 9.36 6.29 7.45
N ALA A 242 8.31 5.58 7.07
CA ALA A 242 7.38 5.99 6.03
C ALA A 242 5.96 6.04 6.58
N ILE A 243 5.19 7.08 6.26
CA ILE A 243 3.77 7.20 6.62
C ILE A 243 2.91 6.78 5.43
N VAL A 244 1.97 5.86 5.66
CA VAL A 244 1.01 5.42 4.64
C VAL A 244 -0.32 6.13 4.86
N HIS A 245 -0.65 7.04 3.97
CA HIS A 245 -1.93 7.75 4.02
C HIS A 245 -3.04 6.91 3.40
N ASN A 246 -4.09 6.63 4.17
CA ASN A 246 -5.28 5.87 3.77
C ASN A 246 -6.51 6.78 3.75
N PRO A 247 -6.63 7.73 2.80
CA PRO A 247 -7.56 8.85 2.91
C PRO A 247 -9.03 8.41 2.95
N VAL A 248 -9.41 7.43 2.13
CA VAL A 248 -10.79 6.96 2.01
C VAL A 248 -11.24 6.28 3.30
N SER A 249 -10.45 5.31 3.79
CA SER A 249 -10.74 4.58 5.02
C SER A 249 -10.83 5.51 6.23
N ASN A 250 -9.84 6.39 6.41
CA ASN A 250 -9.83 7.31 7.56
C ASN A 250 -11.06 8.22 7.60
N MET A 251 -11.55 8.68 6.46
CA MET A 251 -12.77 9.48 6.40
C MET A 251 -14.03 8.65 6.66
N ARG A 252 -14.13 7.45 6.09
CA ARG A 252 -15.30 6.57 6.29
C ARG A 252 -15.45 6.11 7.74
N LEU A 253 -14.35 5.87 8.42
CA LEU A 253 -14.32 5.51 9.85
C LEU A 253 -14.40 6.72 10.80
N GLY A 254 -14.41 7.95 10.24
CA GLY A 254 -14.50 9.18 11.04
C GLY A 254 -13.23 9.51 11.83
N CYS A 255 -12.08 8.98 11.42
CA CYS A 255 -10.78 9.18 12.07
C CYS A 255 -10.20 10.58 11.87
N LYS A 256 -10.77 11.39 10.98
CA LYS A 256 -10.26 12.67 10.46
C LYS A 256 -9.18 12.48 9.38
N ILE A 257 -8.42 13.55 9.12
CA ILE A 257 -7.50 13.63 7.97
C ILE A 257 -6.09 13.85 8.50
N ALA A 258 -5.13 13.05 8.01
CA ALA A 258 -3.71 13.27 8.22
C ALA A 258 -3.23 14.48 7.41
N ASP A 259 -2.42 15.35 7.99
CA ASP A 259 -1.81 16.48 7.28
C ASP A 259 -0.56 16.03 6.51
N THR A 260 -0.79 15.33 5.41
CA THR A 260 0.28 14.74 4.59
C THR A 260 1.18 15.79 3.95
N THR A 261 0.63 16.96 3.66
CA THR A 261 1.41 18.11 3.15
C THR A 261 2.47 18.52 4.14
N LYS A 262 2.10 18.64 5.41
CA LYS A 262 3.02 19.01 6.48
C LYS A 262 4.11 17.93 6.67
N TYR A 263 3.75 16.65 6.59
CA TYR A 263 4.71 15.54 6.73
C TYR A 263 5.74 15.58 5.60
N LEU A 264 5.31 15.74 4.35
CA LEU A 264 6.19 15.88 3.18
C LEU A 264 7.12 17.10 3.29
N GLN A 265 6.59 18.25 3.74
CA GLN A 265 7.37 19.49 3.94
C GLN A 265 8.45 19.33 5.02
N ASN A 266 8.25 18.44 5.98
CA ASN A 266 9.24 18.11 7.01
C ASN A 266 10.18 16.96 6.60
N GLY A 267 10.13 16.50 5.35
CA GLY A 267 11.04 15.50 4.80
C GLY A 267 10.70 14.06 5.15
N VAL A 268 9.53 13.81 5.77
CA VAL A 268 9.07 12.44 6.04
C VAL A 268 8.57 11.82 4.74
N ASN A 269 8.94 10.58 4.46
CA ASN A 269 8.40 9.86 3.31
C ASN A 269 6.92 9.56 3.53
N VAL A 270 6.05 10.07 2.64
CA VAL A 270 4.61 9.79 2.65
C VAL A 270 4.25 9.04 1.38
N CYS A 271 3.54 7.93 1.53
CA CYS A 271 3.01 7.11 0.45
C CYS A 271 1.50 6.87 0.63
N LEU A 272 0.88 6.16 -0.28
CA LEU A 272 -0.55 5.86 -0.26
C LEU A 272 -0.83 4.39 0.01
N GLY A 273 -1.96 4.16 0.65
CA GLY A 273 -2.63 2.88 0.77
C GLY A 273 -4.14 3.03 0.63
N THR A 274 -4.81 1.93 0.38
CA THR A 274 -6.28 1.87 0.31
C THR A 274 -6.91 1.42 1.62
N ASP A 275 -6.12 0.78 2.48
CA ASP A 275 -6.66 -0.06 3.56
C ASP A 275 -7.45 -1.26 2.99
N GLY A 276 -8.26 -1.95 3.80
CA GLY A 276 -9.11 -3.03 3.33
C GLY A 276 -10.43 -2.55 2.71
N GLN A 277 -11.04 -3.36 1.83
CA GLN A 277 -12.36 -3.05 1.27
C GLN A 277 -13.46 -2.95 2.34
N GLY A 278 -13.24 -3.54 3.51
CA GLY A 278 -14.15 -3.39 4.65
C GLY A 278 -14.28 -1.95 5.12
N SER A 279 -13.21 -1.16 5.11
CA SER A 279 -13.17 0.25 5.51
C SER A 279 -13.11 1.21 4.31
N GLY A 280 -12.35 0.87 3.26
CA GLY A 280 -12.12 1.71 2.09
C GLY A 280 -13.12 1.51 0.94
N SER A 281 -13.82 0.39 0.87
CA SER A 281 -14.75 -0.08 -0.17
C SER A 281 -14.10 -0.66 -1.42
N ASN A 282 -13.00 -0.10 -1.91
CA ASN A 282 -12.27 -0.57 -3.09
C ASN A 282 -10.76 -0.46 -2.91
N LEU A 283 -10.03 -1.01 -3.88
CA LEU A 283 -8.56 -0.98 -3.91
C LEU A 283 -8.02 -0.11 -5.07
N ASP A 284 -8.82 0.86 -5.54
CA ASP A 284 -8.47 1.76 -6.63
C ASP A 284 -7.53 2.88 -6.13
N MET A 285 -6.26 2.79 -6.47
CA MET A 285 -5.24 3.79 -6.12
C MET A 285 -5.46 5.14 -6.82
N PHE A 286 -6.19 5.20 -7.96
CA PHE A 286 -6.56 6.48 -8.56
C PHE A 286 -7.58 7.22 -7.69
N GLU A 287 -8.53 6.51 -7.07
CA GLU A 287 -9.43 7.12 -6.09
C GLU A 287 -8.65 7.62 -4.88
N ALA A 288 -7.73 6.82 -4.33
CA ALA A 288 -6.90 7.23 -3.21
C ALA A 288 -6.09 8.50 -3.53
N MET A 289 -5.48 8.60 -4.71
CA MET A 289 -4.76 9.80 -5.18
C MET A 289 -5.68 11.02 -5.27
N ARG A 290 -6.85 10.87 -5.89
CA ARG A 290 -7.82 11.97 -6.05
C ARG A 290 -8.29 12.49 -4.70
N VAL A 291 -8.69 11.58 -3.82
CA VAL A 291 -9.18 11.93 -2.49
C VAL A 291 -8.08 12.60 -1.68
N ALA A 292 -6.85 12.08 -1.69
CA ALA A 292 -5.71 12.70 -1.00
C ALA A 292 -5.51 14.17 -1.43
N CYS A 293 -5.50 14.45 -2.73
CA CYS A 293 -5.36 15.83 -3.23
C CYS A 293 -6.51 16.73 -2.78
N LEU A 294 -7.76 16.26 -2.93
CA LEU A 294 -8.95 17.08 -2.65
C LEU A 294 -9.03 17.44 -1.17
N ILE A 295 -8.79 16.48 -0.27
CA ILE A 295 -8.90 16.74 1.17
C ILE A 295 -7.78 17.63 1.69
N GLN A 296 -6.56 17.53 1.18
CA GLN A 296 -5.46 18.42 1.57
C GLN A 296 -5.73 19.86 1.13
N GLY A 297 -6.29 20.07 -0.07
CA GLY A 297 -6.78 21.38 -0.51
C GLY A 297 -7.88 21.94 0.39
N GLY A 298 -8.80 21.07 0.84
CA GLY A 298 -9.92 21.44 1.71
C GLY A 298 -9.51 21.87 3.12
N ILE A 299 -8.52 21.20 3.73
CA ILE A 299 -8.07 21.51 5.09
C ILE A 299 -7.11 22.69 5.19
N HIS A 300 -6.41 23.03 4.11
CA HIS A 300 -5.36 24.05 4.10
C HIS A 300 -5.75 25.34 3.39
N GLU A 301 -6.91 25.41 2.78
CA GLU A 301 -7.34 26.54 1.95
C GLU A 301 -6.28 26.96 0.90
N ASN A 302 -5.46 26.00 0.47
CA ASN A 302 -4.35 26.22 -0.46
C ASN A 302 -4.12 24.96 -1.32
N GLU A 303 -4.56 25.02 -2.56
CA GLU A 303 -4.44 23.95 -3.56
C GLU A 303 -3.01 23.61 -3.99
N GLU A 304 -2.05 24.49 -3.74
CA GLU A 304 -0.65 24.29 -4.10
C GLU A 304 0.09 23.33 -3.14
N ARG A 305 -0.52 22.98 -2.00
CA ARG A 305 0.15 22.19 -0.95
C ARG A 305 0.35 20.74 -1.31
N LEU A 306 -0.64 20.06 -1.90
CA LEU A 306 -0.48 18.71 -2.44
C LEU A 306 -0.99 18.71 -3.87
N ASN A 307 -0.08 18.66 -4.83
CA ASN A 307 -0.39 18.69 -6.24
C ASN A 307 -0.37 17.28 -6.87
N ALA A 308 -0.83 17.18 -8.11
CA ALA A 308 -0.91 15.92 -8.85
C ALA A 308 0.45 15.21 -8.97
N LYS A 309 1.56 15.95 -9.12
CA LYS A 309 2.89 15.35 -9.21
C LYS A 309 3.30 14.67 -7.91
N ASP A 310 3.02 15.31 -6.78
CA ASP A 310 3.42 14.76 -5.48
C ASP A 310 2.58 13.53 -5.12
N VAL A 311 1.26 13.56 -5.38
CA VAL A 311 0.41 12.39 -5.08
C VAL A 311 0.71 11.21 -5.99
N ILE A 312 1.09 11.42 -7.25
CA ILE A 312 1.57 10.34 -8.13
C ILE A 312 2.86 9.72 -7.57
N LYS A 313 3.78 10.55 -7.05
CA LYS A 313 4.97 10.01 -6.36
C LYS A 313 4.61 9.20 -5.12
N MET A 314 3.61 9.66 -4.35
CA MET A 314 3.12 8.90 -3.18
C MET A 314 2.59 7.52 -3.58
N ALA A 315 1.96 7.40 -4.75
CA ALA A 315 1.44 6.14 -5.28
C ALA A 315 2.48 5.30 -6.06
N THR A 316 3.70 5.78 -6.24
CA THR A 316 4.76 5.12 -7.03
C THR A 316 6.08 5.09 -6.26
N ILE A 317 7.01 5.99 -6.56
CA ILE A 317 8.39 5.95 -6.02
C ILE A 317 8.46 6.11 -4.50
N ASN A 318 7.56 6.89 -3.87
CA ASN A 318 7.53 6.97 -2.41
C ASN A 318 7.05 5.66 -1.78
N GLY A 319 6.09 4.98 -2.42
CA GLY A 319 5.69 3.63 -2.05
C GLY A 319 6.83 2.62 -2.17
N ALA A 320 7.59 2.68 -3.26
CA ALA A 320 8.78 1.85 -3.44
C ALA A 320 9.81 2.08 -2.32
N LYS A 321 10.08 3.35 -1.96
CA LYS A 321 10.97 3.72 -0.84
C LYS A 321 10.45 3.19 0.50
N ALA A 322 9.14 3.27 0.75
CA ALA A 322 8.53 2.73 1.96
C ALA A 322 8.72 1.21 2.07
N LEU A 323 8.81 0.51 0.95
CA LEU A 323 9.04 -0.94 0.88
C LEU A 323 10.52 -1.30 0.71
N GLN A 324 11.44 -0.31 0.71
CA GLN A 324 12.87 -0.47 0.42
C GLN A 324 13.13 -1.16 -0.93
N LYS A 325 12.35 -0.76 -1.96
CA LYS A 325 12.39 -1.31 -3.34
C LYS A 325 12.54 -0.23 -4.42
N GLU A 326 13.00 0.96 -4.06
CA GLU A 326 13.16 2.07 -4.99
C GLU A 326 14.19 1.80 -6.10
N ASP A 327 15.11 0.88 -5.88
CA ASP A 327 16.08 0.44 -6.88
C ASP A 327 15.50 -0.60 -7.85
N GLU A 328 14.34 -1.20 -7.50
CA GLU A 328 13.69 -2.24 -8.29
C GLU A 328 12.46 -1.73 -9.05
N ILE A 329 11.58 -0.94 -8.38
CA ILE A 329 10.26 -0.50 -8.90
C ILE A 329 9.98 0.97 -8.57
N GLY A 330 8.80 1.46 -8.96
CA GLY A 330 8.29 2.80 -8.61
C GLY A 330 8.69 3.92 -9.57
N SER A 331 9.56 3.64 -10.55
CA SER A 331 9.91 4.53 -11.66
C SER A 331 10.27 3.73 -12.89
N ILE A 332 10.17 4.35 -14.08
CA ILE A 332 10.59 3.73 -15.34
C ILE A 332 12.02 4.18 -15.60
N GLU A 333 12.97 3.32 -15.29
CA GLU A 333 14.40 3.54 -15.44
C GLU A 333 15.08 2.26 -15.97
N GLU A 334 16.16 2.42 -16.72
CA GLU A 334 16.96 1.30 -17.23
C GLU A 334 17.53 0.48 -16.07
N GLY A 335 17.33 -0.83 -16.10
CA GLY A 335 17.77 -1.78 -15.06
C GLY A 335 16.72 -2.10 -13.98
N LYS A 336 15.62 -1.35 -13.90
CA LYS A 336 14.50 -1.71 -13.02
C LYS A 336 13.57 -2.75 -13.63
N VAL A 337 12.81 -3.40 -12.79
CA VAL A 337 11.77 -4.35 -13.20
C VAL A 337 10.63 -3.59 -13.89
N ALA A 338 10.01 -4.22 -14.88
CA ALA A 338 8.96 -3.60 -15.68
C ALA A 338 7.57 -3.65 -14.99
N ASP A 339 7.48 -3.15 -13.78
CA ASP A 339 6.19 -2.88 -13.13
C ASP A 339 5.61 -1.59 -13.75
N ILE A 340 4.78 -1.74 -14.78
CA ILE A 340 4.34 -0.66 -15.67
C ILE A 340 2.85 -0.78 -15.94
N ILE A 341 2.16 0.37 -16.02
CA ILE A 341 0.77 0.43 -16.48
C ILE A 341 0.60 1.36 -17.67
N LEU A 342 -0.34 1.03 -18.52
CA LEU A 342 -0.83 1.87 -19.60
C LEU A 342 -2.22 2.37 -19.25
N VAL A 343 -2.38 3.69 -19.20
CA VAL A 343 -3.62 4.35 -18.82
C VAL A 343 -4.21 5.05 -20.05
N ASP A 344 -5.40 4.64 -20.46
CA ASP A 344 -6.10 5.26 -21.58
C ASP A 344 -6.60 6.67 -21.18
N ILE A 345 -6.10 7.67 -21.88
CA ILE A 345 -6.50 9.07 -21.77
C ILE A 345 -7.15 9.59 -23.06
N SER A 346 -7.62 8.68 -23.91
CA SER A 346 -8.27 9.04 -25.16
C SER A 346 -9.54 9.83 -24.93
N GLU A 347 -9.97 10.57 -25.96
CA GLU A 347 -11.19 11.38 -25.94
C GLU A 347 -12.49 10.55 -25.84
N LYS A 348 -12.39 9.23 -25.91
CA LYS A 348 -13.56 8.33 -25.86
C LYS A 348 -14.16 8.15 -24.46
N LEU A 349 -13.40 8.53 -23.44
CA LEU A 349 -13.81 8.50 -22.02
C LEU A 349 -14.00 9.94 -21.52
N ASP A 350 -14.16 10.12 -20.22
CA ASP A 350 -14.40 11.43 -19.60
C ASP A 350 -13.19 12.39 -19.65
N ASN A 351 -12.19 12.06 -20.47
CA ASN A 351 -10.95 12.83 -20.65
C ASN A 351 -11.00 13.85 -21.81
N ILE A 352 -12.19 14.09 -22.40
CA ILE A 352 -12.34 15.05 -23.48
C ILE A 352 -11.91 16.45 -23.03
N THR A 353 -10.92 17.01 -23.70
CA THR A 353 -10.47 18.38 -23.47
C THR A 353 -10.35 19.14 -24.77
N MET A 354 -10.86 20.37 -24.79
CA MET A 354 -10.70 21.29 -25.90
C MET A 354 -9.47 22.18 -25.74
N VAL A 355 -8.69 22.02 -24.68
CA VAL A 355 -7.54 22.85 -24.36
C VAL A 355 -6.26 22.16 -24.81
N PRO A 356 -5.53 22.70 -25.79
CA PRO A 356 -4.20 22.23 -26.14
C PRO A 356 -3.26 22.34 -24.93
N ASN A 357 -2.38 21.36 -24.74
CA ASN A 357 -1.40 21.31 -23.64
C ASN A 357 -2.00 21.17 -22.22
N LEU A 358 -3.06 20.38 -22.09
CA LEU A 358 -3.61 20.02 -20.79
C LEU A 358 -2.50 19.49 -19.85
N ASN A 359 -2.59 19.84 -18.56
CA ASN A 359 -1.74 19.24 -17.55
C ASN A 359 -2.11 17.76 -17.38
N LYS A 360 -1.36 16.88 -18.05
CA LYS A 360 -1.62 15.42 -18.06
C LYS A 360 -1.56 14.79 -16.67
N LEU A 361 -0.71 15.31 -15.77
CA LEU A 361 -0.63 14.82 -14.39
C LEU A 361 -1.92 15.15 -13.62
N ALA A 362 -2.43 16.36 -13.79
CA ALA A 362 -3.71 16.75 -13.19
C ALA A 362 -4.87 15.89 -13.74
N ASN A 363 -4.87 15.61 -15.04
CA ASN A 363 -5.87 14.73 -15.66
C ASN A 363 -5.82 13.32 -15.06
N LEU A 364 -4.64 12.75 -14.91
CA LEU A 364 -4.45 11.43 -14.27
C LEU A 364 -4.99 11.37 -12.85
N VAL A 365 -4.90 12.45 -12.08
CA VAL A 365 -5.36 12.47 -10.69
C VAL A 365 -6.84 12.81 -10.56
N TYR A 366 -7.33 13.81 -11.33
CA TYR A 366 -8.68 14.32 -11.09
C TYR A 366 -9.76 13.75 -12.01
N ASN A 367 -9.40 13.26 -13.19
CA ASN A 367 -10.37 12.77 -14.17
C ASN A 367 -10.27 11.27 -14.43
N THR A 368 -9.10 10.67 -14.16
CA THR A 368 -8.86 9.24 -14.40
C THR A 368 -9.34 8.40 -13.20
N SER A 369 -9.71 7.17 -13.44
CA SER A 369 -10.01 6.14 -12.45
C SER A 369 -9.32 4.84 -12.84
N GLY A 370 -9.32 3.84 -11.97
CA GLY A 370 -8.77 2.53 -12.28
C GLY A 370 -9.37 1.88 -13.54
N ARG A 371 -10.60 2.28 -13.93
CA ARG A 371 -11.24 1.80 -15.16
C ARG A 371 -10.55 2.25 -16.45
N ASN A 372 -9.71 3.27 -16.38
CA ASN A 372 -8.91 3.75 -17.50
C ASN A 372 -7.62 2.95 -17.71
N VAL A 373 -7.28 2.04 -16.81
CA VAL A 373 -6.11 1.16 -16.98
C VAL A 373 -6.42 0.14 -18.08
N ASP A 374 -5.61 0.20 -19.13
CA ASP A 374 -5.72 -0.69 -20.29
C ASP A 374 -4.84 -1.93 -20.14
N THR A 375 -3.64 -1.74 -19.64
CA THR A 375 -2.65 -2.82 -19.48
C THR A 375 -1.90 -2.66 -18.17
N THR A 376 -1.72 -3.77 -17.47
CA THR A 376 -0.87 -3.87 -16.27
C THR A 376 0.19 -4.94 -16.50
N ILE A 377 1.46 -4.60 -16.26
CA ILE A 377 2.63 -5.46 -16.39
C ILE A 377 3.29 -5.55 -15.03
N VAL A 378 3.56 -6.79 -14.57
CA VAL A 378 4.20 -7.09 -13.27
C VAL A 378 5.37 -8.05 -13.49
#